data_4fe6e26630a1dc3a9ae2b7de19cae398
#
_entry.id   4fe6e26630a1dc3a9ae2b7de19cae398
#
_cell.length_a   1.000
_cell.length_b   1.000
_cell.length_c   1.000
_cell.angle_alpha   90.00
_cell.angle_beta   90.00
_cell.angle_gamma   90.00
#
_symmetry.space_group_name_H-M   'P 1'
#
loop_
_entity.id
_entity.type
_entity.pdbx_description
1 polymer ?
#
loop_
_entity_poly.entity_id
_entity_poly.type
_entity_poly.pdbx_seq_one_letter_code
_entity_poly.pdbx_strand_id
1 'polypeptide(L)'
;MNENVVKLENNFNQVIERKIAVIFVTDVVGFSKLMEINEDETLKSFRACRDLLDKLFAEHGGRVFNTAGDAVLAEFQSAVSAVVCANEFQKLLKERNNSVADNAKMNFRIG
;
A
#
# COMPACT_ATOMS: atom_id res chain seq x y z
N MET A 1 20.07 22.04 -36.57
CA MET A 1 20.02 21.86 -35.10
C MET A 1 21.37 21.34 -34.64
N ASN A 2 21.98 21.95 -33.65
CA ASN A 2 23.27 21.47 -33.21
C ASN A 2 23.12 20.29 -32.24
N GLU A 3 24.18 19.55 -32.06
CA GLU A 3 24.24 18.34 -31.23
C GLU A 3 23.84 18.57 -29.75
N ASN A 4 24.17 19.76 -29.19
CA ASN A 4 23.86 20.10 -27.80
C ASN A 4 22.35 20.26 -27.56
N VAL A 5 21.62 20.80 -28.54
CA VAL A 5 20.16 20.95 -28.46
C VAL A 5 19.49 19.56 -28.45
N VAL A 6 19.96 18.64 -29.28
CA VAL A 6 19.44 17.27 -29.33
C VAL A 6 19.65 16.55 -28.01
N LYS A 7 20.82 16.70 -27.38
CA LYS A 7 21.12 16.12 -26.08
C LYS A 7 20.23 16.68 -24.96
N LEU A 8 19.97 17.99 -24.98
CA LEU A 8 19.06 18.64 -24.02
C LEU A 8 17.64 18.12 -24.15
N GLU A 9 17.12 17.98 -25.36
CA GLU A 9 15.79 17.44 -25.62
C GLU A 9 15.68 16.00 -25.13
N ASN A 10 16.67 15.15 -25.37
CA ASN A 10 16.69 13.77 -24.91
C ASN A 10 16.72 13.68 -23.40
N ASN A 11 17.53 14.49 -22.73
CA ASN A 11 17.61 14.53 -21.27
C ASN A 11 16.29 15.02 -20.65
N PHE A 12 15.69 16.04 -21.25
CA PHE A 12 14.42 16.60 -20.83
C PHE A 12 13.30 15.54 -20.94
N ASN A 13 13.24 14.82 -22.05
CA ASN A 13 12.27 13.75 -22.27
C ASN A 13 12.45 12.61 -21.27
N GLN A 14 13.67 12.26 -20.90
CA GLN A 14 13.93 11.25 -19.86
C GLN A 14 13.46 11.71 -18.50
N VAL A 15 13.66 12.97 -18.14
CA VAL A 15 13.22 13.54 -16.85
C VAL A 15 11.71 13.62 -16.75
N ILE A 16 11.02 13.95 -17.84
CA ILE A 16 9.56 14.09 -17.88
C ILE A 16 8.84 12.86 -18.43
N GLU A 17 9.56 11.77 -18.70
CA GLU A 17 8.94 10.52 -19.11
C GLU A 17 7.96 10.08 -18.04
N ARG A 18 6.67 10.11 -18.39
CA ARG A 18 5.60 9.77 -17.46
C ARG A 18 5.48 8.26 -17.36
N LYS A 19 5.79 7.73 -16.19
CA LYS A 19 5.35 6.40 -15.84
C LYS A 19 3.89 6.49 -15.42
N ILE A 20 3.03 5.75 -16.11
CA ILE A 20 1.68 5.54 -15.64
C ILE A 20 1.79 4.50 -14.54
N ALA A 21 1.58 4.93 -13.30
CA ALA A 21 1.55 4.04 -12.15
C ALA A 21 0.17 4.11 -11.52
N VAL A 22 -0.30 2.96 -11.05
CA VAL A 22 -1.50 2.87 -10.24
C VAL A 22 -1.07 3.05 -8.79
N ILE A 23 -1.67 3.99 -8.10
CA ILE A 23 -1.39 4.25 -6.69
C ILE A 23 -2.41 3.51 -5.83
N PHE A 24 -1.89 2.68 -4.94
CA PHE A 24 -2.64 1.92 -3.96
C PHE A 24 -2.46 2.60 -2.61
N VAL A 25 -3.55 3.02 -1.98
CA VAL A 25 -3.51 3.70 -0.68
C VAL A 25 -4.36 2.90 0.29
N THR A 26 -3.81 2.59 1.45
CA THR A 26 -4.56 1.92 2.51
C THR A 26 -4.29 2.53 3.86
N ASP A 27 -5.31 2.54 4.70
CA ASP A 27 -5.21 2.91 6.11
C ASP A 27 -6.14 2.05 6.96
N VAL A 28 -5.93 2.10 8.27
CA VAL A 28 -6.74 1.37 9.25
C VAL A 28 -7.98 2.19 9.61
N VAL A 29 -9.14 1.56 9.56
CA VAL A 29 -10.39 2.17 10.00
C VAL A 29 -10.33 2.43 11.51
N GLY A 30 -10.46 3.69 11.91
CA GLY A 30 -10.49 4.08 13.32
C GLY A 30 -9.19 3.87 14.08
N PHE A 31 -8.05 4.00 13.42
CA PHE A 31 -6.72 3.72 14.01
C PHE A 31 -6.47 4.54 15.28
N SER A 32 -6.74 5.84 15.27
CA SER A 32 -6.52 6.71 16.43
C SER A 32 -7.32 6.25 17.65
N LYS A 33 -8.56 5.84 17.44
CA LYS A 33 -9.42 5.32 18.51
C LYS A 33 -8.91 3.99 19.05
N LEU A 34 -8.46 3.10 18.17
CA LEU A 34 -7.86 1.84 18.58
C LEU A 34 -6.60 2.06 19.42
N MET A 35 -5.76 3.01 19.00
CA MET A 35 -4.56 3.39 19.75
C MET A 35 -4.88 3.96 21.14
N GLU A 36 -5.95 4.74 21.27
CA GLU A 36 -6.40 5.26 22.57
C GLU A 36 -6.87 4.14 23.50
N ILE A 37 -7.53 3.12 22.96
CA ILE A 37 -8.05 2.00 23.75
C ILE A 37 -6.92 1.09 24.23
N ASN A 38 -6.02 0.68 23.32
CA ASN A 38 -4.89 -0.18 23.65
C ASN A 38 -3.81 -0.07 22.58
N GLU A 39 -2.78 0.72 22.87
CA GLU A 39 -1.70 1.02 21.92
C GLU A 39 -0.92 -0.25 21.55
N ASP A 40 -0.50 -1.03 22.52
CA ASP A 40 0.34 -2.22 22.29
C ASP A 40 -0.39 -3.26 21.44
N GLU A 41 -1.65 -3.55 21.75
CA GLU A 41 -2.45 -4.51 20.99
C GLU A 41 -2.71 -3.99 19.56
N THR A 42 -2.97 -2.71 19.41
CA THR A 42 -3.20 -2.10 18.10
C THR A 42 -1.95 -2.17 17.22
N LEU A 43 -0.79 -1.85 17.76
CA LEU A 43 0.48 -1.94 17.03
C LEU A 43 0.82 -3.38 16.67
N LYS A 44 0.57 -4.32 17.55
CA LYS A 44 0.76 -5.75 17.29
C LYS A 44 -0.13 -6.24 16.14
N SER A 45 -1.41 -5.89 16.17
CA SER A 45 -2.35 -6.22 15.12
C SER A 45 -1.99 -5.56 13.80
N PHE A 46 -1.58 -4.29 13.84
CA PHE A 46 -1.13 -3.58 12.64
C PHE A 46 0.06 -4.25 11.98
N ARG A 47 1.07 -4.65 12.76
CA ARG A 47 2.25 -5.36 12.23
C ARG A 47 1.87 -6.66 11.57
N ALA A 48 0.98 -7.44 12.19
CA ALA A 48 0.51 -8.70 11.62
C ALA A 48 -0.20 -8.48 10.29
N CYS A 49 -1.09 -7.49 10.21
CA CYS A 49 -1.80 -7.15 8.97
C CYS A 49 -0.84 -6.58 7.91
N ARG A 50 0.11 -5.75 8.32
CA ARG A 50 1.13 -5.19 7.42
C ARG A 50 2.01 -6.28 6.80
N ASP A 51 2.36 -7.30 7.58
CA ASP A 51 3.14 -8.44 7.07
C ASP A 51 2.38 -9.20 5.98
N LEU A 52 1.07 -9.40 6.16
CA LEU A 52 0.21 -9.99 5.12
C LEU A 52 0.21 -9.13 3.85
N LEU A 53 0.06 -7.82 4.01
CA LEU A 53 0.04 -6.89 2.89
C LEU A 53 1.37 -6.87 2.14
N ASP A 54 2.49 -6.86 2.85
CA ASP A 54 3.83 -6.85 2.25
C ASP A 54 4.08 -8.09 1.40
N LYS A 55 3.60 -9.26 1.84
CA LYS A 55 3.67 -10.49 1.06
C LYS A 55 2.87 -10.39 -0.24
N LEU A 56 1.66 -9.83 -0.15
CA LEU A 56 0.81 -9.65 -1.33
C LEU A 56 1.41 -8.64 -2.30
N PHE A 57 2.01 -7.57 -1.83
CA PHE A 57 2.74 -6.63 -2.68
C PHE A 57 3.86 -7.35 -3.45
N ALA A 58 4.64 -8.16 -2.76
CA ALA A 58 5.71 -8.94 -3.40
C ALA A 58 5.16 -9.89 -4.48
N GLU A 59 4.02 -10.52 -4.24
CA GLU A 59 3.39 -11.44 -5.18
C GLU A 59 2.79 -10.75 -6.40
N HIS A 60 2.27 -9.54 -6.23
CA HIS A 60 1.51 -8.83 -7.26
C HIS A 60 2.25 -7.65 -7.88
N GLY A 61 3.51 -7.46 -7.55
CA GLY A 61 4.32 -6.40 -8.14
C GLY A 61 4.05 -5.01 -7.58
N GLY A 62 3.54 -4.93 -6.35
CA GLY A 62 3.40 -3.67 -5.63
C GLY A 62 4.72 -3.25 -4.98
N ARG A 63 4.98 -1.94 -4.97
CA ARG A 63 6.15 -1.38 -4.32
C ARG A 63 5.74 -0.24 -3.40
N VAL A 64 5.98 -0.41 -2.10
CA VAL A 64 5.73 0.66 -1.13
C VAL A 64 6.73 1.79 -1.35
N PHE A 65 6.24 3.01 -1.51
CA PHE A 65 7.08 4.18 -1.71
C PHE A 65 6.92 5.20 -0.59
N ASN A 66 5.87 5.10 0.23
CA ASN A 66 5.68 5.99 1.37
C ASN A 66 4.79 5.34 2.43
N THR A 67 5.01 5.76 3.68
CA THR A 67 4.16 5.41 4.81
C THR A 67 3.93 6.67 5.65
N ALA A 68 2.74 6.80 6.22
CA ALA A 68 2.40 7.91 7.09
C ALA A 68 1.47 7.37 8.19
N GLY A 69 2.02 7.19 9.40
CA GLY A 69 1.28 6.55 10.50
C GLY A 69 0.84 5.14 10.11
N ASP A 70 -0.46 4.91 10.07
CA ASP A 70 -1.06 3.65 9.63
C ASP A 70 -1.28 3.58 8.11
N ALA A 71 -1.07 4.68 7.39
CA ALA A 71 -1.25 4.73 5.94
C ALA A 71 -0.06 4.12 5.23
N VAL A 72 -0.35 3.33 4.20
CA VAL A 72 0.65 2.72 3.32
C VAL A 72 0.32 3.09 1.88
N LEU A 73 1.31 3.63 1.18
CA LEU A 73 1.19 4.00 -0.22
C LEU A 73 2.11 3.12 -1.04
N ALA A 74 1.54 2.43 -2.01
CA ALA A 74 2.29 1.57 -2.92
C ALA A 74 1.95 1.89 -4.37
N GLU A 75 2.87 1.60 -5.26
CA GLU A 75 2.64 1.73 -6.69
C GLU A 75 2.61 0.36 -7.36
N PHE A 76 1.75 0.25 -8.37
CA PHE A 76 1.66 -0.91 -9.25
C PHE A 76 1.77 -0.42 -10.70
N GLN A 77 2.36 -1.22 -11.56
CA GLN A 77 2.37 -0.94 -12.99
C GLN A 77 1.09 -1.39 -13.68
N SER A 78 0.31 -2.25 -13.03
CA SER A 78 -0.93 -2.81 -13.55
C SER A 78 -2.09 -2.53 -12.61
N ALA A 79 -3.16 -1.93 -13.14
CA ALA A 79 -4.40 -1.71 -12.39
C ALA A 79 -5.05 -3.03 -11.98
N VAL A 80 -5.00 -4.04 -12.85
CA VAL A 80 -5.53 -5.38 -12.55
C VAL A 80 -4.79 -5.99 -11.35
N SER A 81 -3.46 -5.94 -11.35
CA SER A 81 -2.66 -6.46 -10.23
C SER A 81 -2.97 -5.73 -8.91
N ALA A 82 -3.17 -4.41 -8.96
CA ALA A 82 -3.53 -3.63 -7.79
C ALA A 82 -4.91 -4.05 -7.22
N VAL A 83 -5.90 -4.23 -8.08
CA VAL A 83 -7.25 -4.65 -7.67
C VAL A 83 -7.23 -6.07 -7.12
N VAL A 84 -6.53 -6.98 -7.77
CA VAL A 84 -6.39 -8.37 -7.28
C VAL A 84 -5.72 -8.39 -5.90
N CYS A 85 -4.65 -7.61 -5.74
CA CYS A 85 -3.96 -7.47 -4.46
C CYS A 85 -4.90 -6.95 -3.37
N ALA A 86 -5.68 -5.91 -3.66
CA ALA A 86 -6.64 -5.33 -2.73
C ALA A 86 -7.71 -6.34 -2.30
N ASN A 87 -8.26 -7.07 -3.26
CA ASN A 87 -9.28 -8.09 -2.98
C ASN A 87 -8.73 -9.23 -2.14
N GLU A 88 -7.53 -9.71 -2.44
CA GLU A 88 -6.89 -10.77 -1.65
C GLU A 88 -6.57 -10.30 -0.24
N PHE A 89 -6.10 -9.08 -0.08
CA PHE A 89 -5.83 -8.51 1.23
C PHE A 89 -7.11 -8.44 2.07
N GLN A 90 -8.20 -7.92 1.51
CA GLN A 90 -9.49 -7.86 2.22
C GLN A 90 -10.01 -9.25 2.61
N LYS A 91 -9.83 -10.23 1.74
CA LYS A 91 -10.19 -11.62 2.04
C LYS A 91 -9.38 -12.20 3.20
N LEU A 92 -8.06 -12.00 3.18
CA LEU A 92 -7.17 -12.47 4.26
C LEU A 92 -7.46 -11.75 5.58
N LEU A 93 -7.75 -10.46 5.53
CA LEU A 93 -8.16 -9.69 6.72
C LEU A 93 -9.44 -10.24 7.34
N LYS A 94 -10.41 -10.57 6.52
CA LYS A 94 -11.67 -11.16 6.98
C LYS A 94 -11.43 -12.51 7.66
N GLU A 95 -10.62 -13.36 7.05
CA GLU A 95 -10.24 -14.65 7.63
C GLU A 95 -9.50 -14.47 8.96
N ARG A 96 -8.53 -13.55 9.01
CA ARG A 96 -7.81 -13.22 10.23
C ARG A 96 -8.77 -12.73 11.33
N ASN A 97 -9.64 -11.79 10.99
CA ASN A 97 -10.58 -11.22 11.97
C ASN A 97 -11.54 -12.26 12.54
N ASN A 98 -11.86 -13.30 11.78
CA ASN A 98 -12.69 -14.41 12.28
C ASN A 98 -11.94 -15.31 13.25
N SER A 99 -10.61 -15.30 13.26
CA SER A 99 -9.76 -16.17 14.08
C SER A 99 -9.13 -15.49 15.30
N VAL A 100 -9.32 -14.18 15.46
CA VAL A 100 -8.75 -13.40 16.57
C VAL A 100 -9.86 -12.86 17.48
N ALA A 101 -9.48 -12.46 18.70
CA ALA A 101 -10.39 -11.81 19.64
C ALA A 101 -10.85 -10.44 19.09
N ASP A 102 -12.02 -9.96 19.55
CA ASP A 102 -12.60 -8.72 19.06
C ASP A 102 -11.67 -7.52 19.21
N ASN A 103 -10.88 -7.45 20.27
CA ASN A 103 -9.91 -6.37 20.49
C ASN A 103 -8.69 -6.42 19.56
N ALA A 104 -8.49 -7.52 18.85
CA ALA A 104 -7.41 -7.69 17.89
C ALA A 104 -7.89 -7.60 16.44
N LYS A 105 -9.18 -7.42 16.19
CA LYS A 105 -9.72 -7.25 14.85
C LYS A 105 -9.31 -5.88 14.28
N MET A 106 -8.99 -5.87 13.00
CA MET A 106 -8.56 -4.66 12.33
C MET A 106 -9.11 -4.64 10.90
N ASN A 107 -9.71 -3.52 10.53
CA ASN A 107 -10.25 -3.31 9.20
C ASN A 107 -9.45 -2.22 8.48
N PHE A 108 -9.26 -2.39 7.18
CA PHE A 108 -8.53 -1.45 6.34
C PHE A 108 -9.43 -0.91 5.25
N ARG A 109 -9.22 0.36 4.92
CA ARG A 109 -9.77 0.97 3.70
C ARG A 109 -8.70 0.97 2.64
N ILE A 110 -9.10 0.74 1.39
CA ILE A 110 -8.21 0.73 0.23
C ILE A 110 -8.80 1.63 -0.85
N GLY A 111 -7.99 2.53 -1.33
CA GLY A 111 -8.34 3.40 -2.44
C GLY A 111 -7.26 3.43 -3.51
#